data_0083dda22e69790ddbf354cd6de6e614
#
_entry.id   0083dda22e69790ddbf354cd6de6e614
#
_cell.length_a   1.000
_cell.length_b   1.000
_cell.length_c   1.000
_cell.angle_alpha   90.00
_cell.angle_beta   90.00
_cell.angle_gamma   90.00
#
_symmetry.space_group_name_H-M   'P 1'
#
loop_
_entity.id
_entity.type
_entity.pdbx_description
1 polymer ?
#
loop_
_entity_poly.entity_id
_entity_poly.type
_entity_poly.pdbx_seq_one_letter_code
_entity_poly.pdbx_strand_id
1 'polypeptide(L)'
;MSENNKNLADIKDLSVSFMTDAGSIKAVEDVNFTIPRKTVVGVVGESGSGKSVTARSIIKLLPETATTSGAVYLSKRDGSDSLDVLSLSGEQLREVRGSEAAMVFQEPNSVLNPGLILADEPTTALDVTVQAEILDLLRLARDEFDASVLIITHNMGVIADIADQVVVMYRGHVVEQGDVEQIFYHPKDDYTKRLLGAVPRIGQKLVVRDREGKPIERKADWREQPIAVEAKNLTITYPGHLMQPDFKAVDGANFTIHRSEVLGLVGESGSGKSTTGRAIAGLQKVSGGSLNVLGIEMNGVKERDFKPKRADIGFVFQDPGSSFNPLMTIAENVAEPLLVHHKYGSVADAKNYVGDLLEMVQLPRAYMNRFPHELSGGQRQRASLARGLALKPSLLIADEPTSALDVSVQAKVLELFKRLQAEIGFACLFITHDLAVVDMLADRIMVMHKGQIVEHGDADQIMQHPENPYTKKLLASLPVPDPREQQQHRAHLHELLAQEA
;
A
#
# COMPACT_ATOMS: atom_id res chain seq x y z
N MET A 1 -41.44 5.17 -18.95
CA MET A 1 -40.23 4.37 -18.79
C MET A 1 -40.29 3.84 -17.37
N SER A 2 -40.38 2.53 -17.17
CA SER A 2 -40.48 1.91 -15.84
C SER A 2 -39.18 2.16 -15.05
N GLU A 3 -39.26 2.28 -13.74
CA GLU A 3 -38.11 2.47 -12.83
C GLU A 3 -36.99 1.42 -13.01
N ASN A 4 -37.34 0.26 -13.54
CA ASN A 4 -36.42 -0.85 -13.83
C ASN A 4 -35.36 -0.57 -14.93
N ASN A 5 -35.42 0.55 -15.66
CA ASN A 5 -34.50 0.82 -16.76
C ASN A 5 -33.35 1.80 -16.40
N LYS A 6 -33.27 2.23 -15.14
CA LYS A 6 -32.20 3.13 -14.66
C LYS A 6 -30.95 2.39 -14.21
N ASN A 7 -31.08 1.16 -13.68
CA ASN A 7 -29.99 0.38 -13.15
C ASN A 7 -29.46 -0.61 -14.19
N LEU A 8 -28.14 -0.72 -14.26
CA LEU A 8 -27.49 -1.77 -15.05
C LEU A 8 -27.43 -3.07 -14.26
N ALA A 9 -27.13 -3.00 -12.95
CA ALA A 9 -27.17 -4.16 -12.08
C ALA A 9 -27.89 -3.85 -10.77
N ASP A 10 -28.67 -4.84 -10.27
CA ASP A 10 -29.31 -4.84 -8.95
C ASP A 10 -28.85 -6.06 -8.17
N ILE A 11 -28.19 -5.85 -7.05
CA ILE A 11 -27.75 -6.87 -6.13
C ILE A 11 -28.75 -6.91 -4.96
N LYS A 12 -29.37 -8.08 -4.73
CA LYS A 12 -30.42 -8.25 -3.72
C LYS A 12 -30.15 -9.43 -2.82
N ASP A 13 -30.11 -9.15 -1.52
CA ASP A 13 -29.94 -10.13 -0.44
C ASP A 13 -28.79 -11.12 -0.69
N LEU A 14 -27.72 -10.62 -1.34
CA LEU A 14 -26.57 -11.44 -1.72
C LEU A 14 -25.84 -11.92 -0.47
N SER A 15 -25.79 -13.23 -0.29
CA SER A 15 -24.98 -13.85 0.75
C SER A 15 -24.08 -14.92 0.15
N VAL A 16 -22.83 -14.98 0.64
CA VAL A 16 -21.80 -15.93 0.16
C VAL A 16 -21.09 -16.57 1.35
N SER A 17 -21.06 -17.89 1.35
CA SER A 17 -20.34 -18.69 2.35
C SER A 17 -19.36 -19.65 1.65
N PHE A 18 -18.23 -19.89 2.30
CA PHE A 18 -17.23 -20.87 1.84
C PHE A 18 -17.16 -22.03 2.82
N MET A 19 -17.15 -23.25 2.28
CA MET A 19 -16.87 -24.45 3.08
C MET A 19 -15.37 -24.57 3.27
N THR A 20 -14.93 -24.68 4.52
CA THR A 20 -13.54 -24.92 4.93
C THR A 20 -13.47 -26.14 5.84
N ASP A 21 -12.28 -26.68 6.07
CA ASP A 21 -12.07 -27.80 7.01
C ASP A 21 -12.52 -27.46 8.45
N ALA A 22 -12.54 -26.16 8.79
CA ALA A 22 -12.98 -25.66 10.09
C ALA A 22 -14.50 -25.34 10.16
N GLY A 23 -15.25 -25.56 9.06
CA GLY A 23 -16.68 -25.26 8.95
C GLY A 23 -17.01 -24.19 7.89
N SER A 24 -18.27 -23.74 7.87
CA SER A 24 -18.73 -22.71 6.93
C SER A 24 -18.34 -21.32 7.42
N ILE A 25 -17.69 -20.53 6.55
CA ILE A 25 -17.33 -19.12 6.81
C ILE A 25 -18.20 -18.23 5.91
N LYS A 26 -19.00 -17.35 6.51
CA LYS A 26 -19.76 -16.33 5.78
C LYS A 26 -18.80 -15.18 5.40
N ALA A 27 -18.64 -14.94 4.10
CA ALA A 27 -17.80 -13.87 3.58
C ALA A 27 -18.62 -12.62 3.22
N VAL A 28 -19.89 -12.81 2.83
CA VAL A 28 -20.83 -11.74 2.48
C VAL A 28 -22.19 -12.13 3.05
N GLU A 29 -22.93 -11.18 3.62
CA GLU A 29 -24.22 -11.42 4.26
C GLU A 29 -25.19 -10.27 3.97
N ASP A 30 -26.33 -10.60 3.34
CA ASP A 30 -27.45 -9.72 3.02
C ASP A 30 -27.04 -8.40 2.34
N VAL A 31 -26.12 -8.48 1.36
CA VAL A 31 -25.63 -7.31 0.62
C VAL A 31 -26.65 -6.87 -0.40
N ASN A 32 -27.02 -5.58 -0.32
CA ASN A 32 -27.99 -4.91 -1.19
C ASN A 32 -27.42 -3.60 -1.69
N PHE A 33 -27.25 -3.43 -3.02
CA PHE A 33 -26.95 -2.16 -3.69
C PHE A 33 -27.24 -2.26 -5.18
N THR A 34 -27.21 -1.10 -5.84
CA THR A 34 -27.47 -1.00 -7.28
C THR A 34 -26.27 -0.36 -8.00
N ILE A 35 -26.10 -0.69 -9.26
CA ILE A 35 -25.15 -0.05 -10.17
C ILE A 35 -25.96 0.65 -11.26
N PRO A 36 -26.11 1.98 -11.21
CA PRO A 36 -26.80 2.72 -12.25
C PRO A 36 -26.04 2.66 -13.59
N ARG A 37 -26.75 2.94 -14.69
CA ARG A 37 -26.11 3.03 -16.00
C ARG A 37 -25.20 4.24 -16.08
N LYS A 38 -24.07 4.11 -16.79
CA LYS A 38 -23.07 5.19 -17.00
C LYS A 38 -22.55 5.82 -15.69
N THR A 39 -22.39 4.99 -14.68
CA THR A 39 -22.00 5.44 -13.33
C THR A 39 -20.81 4.65 -12.86
N VAL A 40 -19.94 5.27 -12.12
CA VAL A 40 -18.85 4.61 -11.38
C VAL A 40 -19.29 4.40 -9.94
N VAL A 41 -19.42 3.14 -9.52
CA VAL A 41 -19.72 2.76 -8.14
C VAL A 41 -18.45 2.27 -7.47
N GLY A 42 -18.00 2.97 -6.44
CA GLY A 42 -16.85 2.59 -5.63
C GLY A 42 -17.26 1.67 -4.49
N VAL A 43 -16.59 0.52 -4.32
CA VAL A 43 -16.77 -0.37 -3.18
C VAL A 43 -15.52 -0.31 -2.30
N VAL A 44 -15.68 0.15 -1.07
CA VAL A 44 -14.57 0.37 -0.12
C VAL A 44 -14.76 -0.43 1.17
N GLY A 45 -13.68 -0.62 1.90
CA GLY A 45 -13.67 -1.31 3.19
C GLY A 45 -12.32 -2.01 3.43
N GLU A 46 -12.11 -2.52 4.64
CA GLU A 46 -10.90 -3.27 5.01
C GLU A 46 -10.78 -4.60 4.25
N SER A 47 -9.56 -5.17 4.23
CA SER A 47 -9.31 -6.51 3.70
C SER A 47 -10.20 -7.55 4.41
N GLY A 48 -10.76 -8.49 3.64
CA GLY A 48 -11.70 -9.47 4.18
C GLY A 48 -13.12 -8.93 4.44
N SER A 49 -13.45 -7.68 4.06
CA SER A 49 -14.84 -7.16 4.21
C SER A 49 -15.84 -7.70 3.18
N GLY A 50 -15.39 -8.53 2.22
CA GLY A 50 -16.27 -9.16 1.23
C GLY A 50 -16.30 -8.50 -0.16
N LYS A 51 -15.57 -7.40 -0.40
CA LYS A 51 -15.60 -6.60 -1.65
C LYS A 51 -15.37 -7.45 -2.91
N SER A 52 -14.22 -8.11 -3.00
CA SER A 52 -13.87 -8.95 -4.15
C SER A 52 -14.81 -10.15 -4.31
N VAL A 53 -15.30 -10.70 -3.20
CA VAL A 53 -16.29 -11.79 -3.23
C VAL A 53 -17.60 -11.27 -3.84
N THR A 54 -18.07 -10.09 -3.44
CA THR A 54 -19.26 -9.44 -4.00
C THR A 54 -19.10 -9.19 -5.50
N ALA A 55 -17.98 -8.59 -5.97
CA ALA A 55 -17.76 -8.35 -7.38
C ALA A 55 -17.72 -9.64 -8.21
N ARG A 56 -17.01 -10.67 -7.72
CA ARG A 56 -16.96 -11.98 -8.39
C ARG A 56 -18.31 -12.69 -8.44
N SER A 57 -19.19 -12.42 -7.47
CA SER A 57 -20.56 -12.94 -7.48
C SER A 57 -21.39 -12.36 -8.62
N ILE A 58 -21.18 -11.07 -8.98
CA ILE A 58 -21.91 -10.39 -10.06
C ILE A 58 -21.78 -11.11 -11.40
N ILE A 59 -20.64 -11.75 -11.63
CA ILE A 59 -20.41 -12.55 -12.85
C ILE A 59 -20.32 -14.04 -12.55
N LYS A 60 -20.75 -14.47 -11.35
CA LYS A 60 -20.71 -15.86 -10.88
C LYS A 60 -19.31 -16.50 -11.01
N LEU A 61 -18.26 -15.75 -10.68
CA LEU A 61 -16.85 -16.16 -10.77
C LEU A 61 -16.32 -16.54 -9.38
N LEU A 62 -17.05 -17.34 -8.64
CA LEU A 62 -16.63 -17.90 -7.36
C LEU A 62 -16.23 -19.38 -7.52
N PRO A 63 -15.34 -19.92 -6.67
CA PRO A 63 -14.99 -21.34 -6.69
C PRO A 63 -16.20 -22.19 -6.31
N GLU A 64 -16.17 -23.48 -6.67
CA GLU A 64 -17.25 -24.45 -6.39
C GLU A 64 -17.52 -24.67 -4.89
N THR A 65 -16.54 -24.35 -4.03
CA THR A 65 -16.68 -24.40 -2.57
C THR A 65 -17.56 -23.28 -2.01
N ALA A 66 -17.91 -22.29 -2.83
CA ALA A 66 -18.78 -21.18 -2.43
C ALA A 66 -20.25 -21.54 -2.60
N THR A 67 -21.04 -21.26 -1.56
CA THR A 67 -22.49 -21.30 -1.62
C THR A 67 -23.01 -19.88 -1.67
N THR A 68 -23.84 -19.57 -2.68
CA THR A 68 -24.43 -18.24 -2.89
C THR A 68 -25.96 -18.30 -2.71
N SER A 69 -26.54 -17.25 -2.14
CA SER A 69 -27.98 -17.02 -2.07
C SER A 69 -28.28 -15.54 -2.36
N GLY A 70 -29.55 -15.22 -2.58
CA GLY A 70 -30.00 -13.91 -3.07
C GLY A 70 -30.08 -13.89 -4.59
N ALA A 71 -30.06 -12.72 -5.21
CA ALA A 71 -30.15 -12.54 -6.64
C ALA A 71 -29.22 -11.40 -7.13
N VAL A 72 -28.70 -11.54 -8.36
CA VAL A 72 -27.95 -10.51 -9.08
C VAL A 72 -28.58 -10.31 -10.42
N TYR A 73 -29.38 -9.26 -10.55
CA TYR A 73 -30.03 -8.90 -11.81
C TYR A 73 -29.10 -8.02 -12.62
N LEU A 74 -28.71 -8.48 -13.80
CA LEU A 74 -27.93 -7.71 -14.76
C LEU A 74 -28.79 -7.40 -15.98
N SER A 75 -28.99 -6.12 -16.28
CA SER A 75 -29.72 -5.66 -17.45
C SER A 75 -28.83 -5.72 -18.67
N LYS A 76 -29.35 -6.24 -19.78
CA LYS A 76 -28.64 -6.18 -21.06
C LYS A 76 -28.33 -4.74 -21.47
N ARG A 77 -27.24 -4.56 -22.20
CA ARG A 77 -26.79 -3.24 -22.66
C ARG A 77 -27.87 -2.50 -23.47
N ASP A 78 -28.61 -3.22 -24.30
CA ASP A 78 -29.72 -2.68 -25.11
C ASP A 78 -30.99 -2.36 -24.31
N GLY A 79 -31.02 -2.70 -23.01
CA GLY A 79 -32.16 -2.50 -22.13
C GLY A 79 -33.35 -3.45 -22.38
N SER A 80 -33.16 -4.49 -23.21
CA SER A 80 -34.25 -5.37 -23.66
C SER A 80 -34.73 -6.33 -22.54
N ASP A 81 -33.82 -6.75 -21.65
CA ASP A 81 -34.07 -7.79 -20.66
C ASP A 81 -33.16 -7.65 -19.46
N SER A 82 -33.52 -8.26 -18.33
CA SER A 82 -32.71 -8.35 -17.10
C SER A 82 -32.61 -9.81 -16.69
N LEU A 83 -31.38 -10.28 -16.51
CA LEU A 83 -31.06 -11.68 -16.21
C LEU A 83 -30.61 -11.82 -14.76
N ASP A 84 -31.14 -12.79 -14.01
CA ASP A 84 -30.56 -13.18 -12.74
C ASP A 84 -29.31 -14.05 -12.98
N VAL A 85 -28.15 -13.45 -12.86
CA VAL A 85 -26.85 -14.08 -13.16
C VAL A 85 -26.59 -15.31 -12.28
N LEU A 86 -27.07 -15.31 -11.03
CA LEU A 86 -26.85 -16.44 -10.13
C LEU A 86 -27.61 -17.69 -10.58
N SER A 87 -28.73 -17.53 -11.30
CA SER A 87 -29.52 -18.62 -11.86
C SER A 87 -28.95 -19.19 -13.16
N LEU A 88 -28.09 -18.44 -13.88
CA LEU A 88 -27.55 -18.84 -15.19
C LEU A 88 -26.55 -19.99 -15.06
N SER A 89 -26.44 -20.79 -16.13
CA SER A 89 -25.45 -21.86 -16.22
C SER A 89 -24.90 -22.01 -17.64
N GLY A 90 -23.75 -22.67 -17.78
CA GLY A 90 -23.16 -23.09 -19.05
C GLY A 90 -23.02 -21.95 -20.07
N GLU A 91 -23.72 -22.08 -21.19
CA GLU A 91 -23.62 -21.20 -22.36
C GLU A 91 -24.14 -19.78 -22.09
N GLN A 92 -25.26 -19.68 -21.39
CA GLN A 92 -25.86 -18.39 -21.01
C GLN A 92 -24.89 -17.52 -20.17
N LEU A 93 -24.16 -18.15 -19.24
CA LEU A 93 -23.17 -17.46 -18.42
C LEU A 93 -21.95 -17.01 -19.26
N ARG A 94 -21.60 -17.78 -20.30
CA ARG A 94 -20.55 -17.36 -21.25
C ARG A 94 -20.95 -16.14 -22.08
N GLU A 95 -22.21 -16.05 -22.48
CA GLU A 95 -22.74 -14.88 -23.19
C GLU A 95 -22.69 -13.63 -22.33
N VAL A 96 -22.97 -13.71 -21.02
CA VAL A 96 -22.87 -12.57 -20.11
C VAL A 96 -21.42 -12.14 -19.89
N ARG A 97 -20.52 -13.12 -19.71
CA ARG A 97 -19.10 -12.83 -19.43
C ARG A 97 -18.39 -12.34 -20.69
N GLY A 98 -17.89 -11.11 -20.62
CA GLY A 98 -17.14 -10.46 -21.69
C GLY A 98 -17.98 -9.54 -22.60
N SER A 99 -19.27 -9.83 -22.82
CA SER A 99 -20.17 -8.96 -23.62
C SER A 99 -20.97 -7.99 -22.73
N GLU A 100 -21.65 -8.49 -21.69
CA GLU A 100 -22.45 -7.64 -20.81
C GLU A 100 -21.64 -7.17 -19.59
N ALA A 101 -20.84 -8.04 -19.00
CA ALA A 101 -19.95 -7.72 -17.89
C ALA A 101 -18.57 -8.34 -18.05
N ALA A 102 -17.53 -7.58 -17.80
CA ALA A 102 -16.13 -8.04 -17.78
C ALA A 102 -15.45 -7.67 -16.47
N MET A 103 -14.50 -8.51 -16.05
CA MET A 103 -13.69 -8.26 -14.87
C MET A 103 -12.25 -7.95 -15.27
N VAL A 104 -11.75 -6.83 -14.79
CA VAL A 104 -10.34 -6.42 -14.91
C VAL A 104 -9.65 -6.87 -13.63
N PHE A 105 -8.70 -7.81 -13.78
CA PHE A 105 -7.78 -8.22 -12.74
C PHE A 105 -6.53 -7.33 -12.76
N GLN A 106 -5.59 -7.56 -11.85
CA GLN A 106 -4.33 -6.82 -11.74
C GLN A 106 -3.46 -6.78 -13.02
N GLU A 107 -3.74 -7.63 -14.03
CA GLU A 107 -3.10 -7.62 -15.35
C GLU A 107 -4.16 -7.67 -16.46
N PRO A 108 -4.49 -6.54 -17.11
CA PRO A 108 -5.49 -6.49 -18.17
C PRO A 108 -4.92 -6.98 -19.50
N ASN A 109 -5.32 -8.15 -19.97
CA ASN A 109 -4.83 -8.74 -21.23
C ASN A 109 -5.81 -8.73 -22.41
N SER A 110 -7.01 -8.12 -22.32
CA SER A 110 -7.93 -8.08 -23.48
C SER A 110 -8.90 -6.91 -23.39
N VAL A 111 -9.09 -6.23 -24.51
CA VAL A 111 -10.07 -5.16 -24.69
C VAL A 111 -11.38 -5.78 -25.15
N LEU A 112 -12.35 -5.85 -24.23
CA LEU A 112 -13.75 -6.12 -24.53
C LEU A 112 -14.50 -4.82 -24.26
N ASN A 113 -15.65 -4.62 -24.93
CA ASN A 113 -16.51 -3.45 -24.72
C ASN A 113 -17.78 -3.86 -23.94
N PRO A 114 -17.66 -4.20 -22.65
CA PRO A 114 -18.79 -4.65 -21.84
C PRO A 114 -19.65 -3.46 -21.39
N GLY A 115 -20.93 -3.73 -21.07
CA GLY A 115 -21.81 -2.76 -20.42
C GLY A 115 -21.40 -2.48 -18.97
N LEU A 116 -20.82 -3.48 -18.25
CA LEU A 116 -20.32 -3.39 -16.88
C LEU A 116 -18.85 -3.80 -16.80
N ILE A 117 -18.02 -2.93 -16.24
CA ILE A 117 -16.61 -3.21 -15.92
C ILE A 117 -16.51 -3.42 -14.41
N LEU A 118 -16.03 -4.59 -14.00
CA LEU A 118 -15.71 -4.91 -12.62
C LEU A 118 -14.19 -4.80 -12.43
N ALA A 119 -13.73 -3.76 -11.76
CA ALA A 119 -12.31 -3.49 -11.53
C ALA A 119 -11.95 -3.79 -10.06
N ASP A 120 -11.32 -4.95 -9.82
CA ASP A 120 -10.92 -5.42 -8.48
C ASP A 120 -9.47 -4.98 -8.20
N GLU A 121 -9.32 -3.90 -7.46
CA GLU A 121 -8.06 -3.23 -7.13
C GLU A 121 -7.18 -2.93 -8.37
N PRO A 122 -7.70 -2.24 -9.40
CA PRO A 122 -7.02 -2.09 -10.68
C PRO A 122 -5.76 -1.21 -10.61
N THR A 123 -5.57 -0.49 -9.52
CA THR A 123 -4.44 0.42 -9.31
C THR A 123 -3.46 -0.06 -8.23
N THR A 124 -3.73 -1.22 -7.60
CA THR A 124 -2.85 -1.77 -6.57
C THR A 124 -1.50 -2.16 -7.17
N ALA A 125 -0.42 -1.80 -6.48
CA ALA A 125 0.97 -1.99 -6.89
C ALA A 125 1.40 -1.21 -8.16
N LEU A 126 0.60 -0.24 -8.62
CA LEU A 126 1.00 0.69 -9.68
C LEU A 126 1.55 1.99 -9.09
N ASP A 127 2.47 2.60 -9.82
CA ASP A 127 2.93 3.95 -9.51
C ASP A 127 1.81 4.97 -9.71
N VAL A 128 1.87 6.08 -8.98
CA VAL A 128 0.81 7.09 -8.97
C VAL A 128 0.53 7.70 -10.35
N THR A 129 1.53 7.79 -11.22
CA THR A 129 1.40 8.25 -12.61
C THR A 129 0.61 7.25 -13.46
N VAL A 130 0.97 5.97 -13.40
CA VAL A 130 0.25 4.88 -14.10
C VAL A 130 -1.16 4.71 -13.53
N GLN A 131 -1.33 4.88 -12.21
CA GLN A 131 -2.64 4.86 -11.57
C GLN A 131 -3.56 5.94 -12.18
N ALA A 132 -3.08 7.17 -12.34
CA ALA A 132 -3.86 8.25 -12.95
C ALA A 132 -4.29 7.90 -14.38
N GLU A 133 -3.39 7.33 -15.20
CA GLU A 133 -3.70 6.87 -16.56
C GLU A 133 -4.80 5.79 -16.58
N ILE A 134 -4.76 4.81 -15.68
CA ILE A 134 -5.79 3.77 -15.56
C ILE A 134 -7.15 4.37 -15.18
N LEU A 135 -7.17 5.35 -14.26
CA LEU A 135 -8.40 6.02 -13.89
C LEU A 135 -8.99 6.82 -15.06
N ASP A 136 -8.15 7.45 -15.87
CA ASP A 136 -8.59 8.14 -17.08
C ASP A 136 -9.15 7.17 -18.13
N LEU A 137 -8.58 5.97 -18.30
CA LEU A 137 -9.13 4.93 -19.16
C LEU A 137 -10.50 4.44 -18.67
N LEU A 138 -10.71 4.31 -17.35
CA LEU A 138 -12.02 3.93 -16.80
C LEU A 138 -13.06 5.04 -17.01
N ARG A 139 -12.67 6.32 -16.92
CA ARG A 139 -13.54 7.45 -17.26
C ARG A 139 -13.89 7.43 -18.75
N LEU A 140 -12.92 7.23 -19.62
CA LEU A 140 -13.13 7.11 -21.06
C LEU A 140 -14.12 5.97 -21.38
N ALA A 141 -14.00 4.84 -20.70
CA ALA A 141 -14.93 3.72 -20.86
C ALA A 141 -16.35 4.08 -20.45
N ARG A 142 -16.55 4.86 -19.37
CA ARG A 142 -17.84 5.37 -18.95
C ARG A 142 -18.41 6.41 -19.95
N ASP A 143 -17.60 7.38 -20.34
CA ASP A 143 -18.05 8.57 -21.06
C ASP A 143 -18.26 8.31 -22.56
N GLU A 144 -17.34 7.56 -23.20
CA GLU A 144 -17.34 7.30 -24.64
C GLU A 144 -18.03 5.97 -25.02
N PHE A 145 -17.95 4.97 -24.13
CA PHE A 145 -18.47 3.63 -24.43
C PHE A 145 -19.73 3.26 -23.64
N ASP A 146 -20.30 4.21 -22.88
CA ASP A 146 -21.52 4.01 -22.09
C ASP A 146 -21.41 2.87 -21.05
N ALA A 147 -20.20 2.52 -20.63
CA ALA A 147 -19.99 1.50 -19.63
C ALA A 147 -20.31 2.01 -18.22
N SER A 148 -20.83 1.16 -17.36
CA SER A 148 -20.81 1.38 -15.90
C SER A 148 -19.59 0.70 -15.32
N VAL A 149 -19.05 1.25 -14.23
CA VAL A 149 -17.85 0.70 -13.59
C VAL A 149 -18.15 0.41 -12.13
N LEU A 150 -17.84 -0.80 -11.68
CA LEU A 150 -17.72 -1.12 -10.26
C LEU A 150 -16.24 -1.21 -9.93
N ILE A 151 -15.73 -0.24 -9.18
CA ILE A 151 -14.32 -0.23 -8.75
C ILE A 151 -14.21 -0.62 -7.29
N ILE A 152 -13.39 -1.63 -7.01
CA ILE A 152 -13.03 -2.02 -5.67
C ILE A 152 -11.64 -1.49 -5.37
N THR A 153 -11.50 -0.76 -4.28
CA THR A 153 -10.21 -0.28 -3.80
C THR A 153 -10.28 0.02 -2.30
N HIS A 154 -9.13 0.01 -1.66
CA HIS A 154 -8.98 0.52 -0.29
C HIS A 154 -8.47 1.97 -0.29
N ASN A 155 -8.12 2.54 -1.44
CA ASN A 155 -7.62 3.91 -1.56
C ASN A 155 -8.78 4.90 -1.72
N MET A 156 -9.06 5.66 -0.65
CA MET A 156 -10.13 6.66 -0.64
C MET A 156 -9.88 7.83 -1.60
N GLY A 157 -8.62 8.15 -1.90
CA GLY A 157 -8.29 9.16 -2.91
C GLY A 157 -8.71 8.71 -4.32
N VAL A 158 -8.53 7.43 -4.66
CA VAL A 158 -9.03 6.86 -5.92
C VAL A 158 -10.55 6.96 -6.00
N ILE A 159 -11.27 6.67 -4.90
CA ILE A 159 -12.72 6.81 -4.85
C ILE A 159 -13.14 8.27 -5.02
N ALA A 160 -12.48 9.19 -4.32
CA ALA A 160 -12.74 10.63 -4.45
C ALA A 160 -12.53 11.14 -5.89
N ASP A 161 -11.62 10.50 -6.63
CA ASP A 161 -11.27 10.88 -7.99
C ASP A 161 -12.27 10.41 -9.05
N ILE A 162 -12.79 9.18 -8.94
CA ILE A 162 -13.55 8.58 -10.06
C ILE A 162 -14.99 8.22 -9.70
N ALA A 163 -15.33 7.95 -8.44
CA ALA A 163 -16.63 7.41 -8.10
C ALA A 163 -17.73 8.47 -8.07
N ASP A 164 -18.90 8.11 -8.59
CA ASP A 164 -20.14 8.88 -8.46
C ASP A 164 -20.91 8.45 -7.20
N GLN A 165 -20.90 7.13 -6.91
CA GLN A 165 -21.52 6.54 -5.73
C GLN A 165 -20.53 5.64 -4.99
N VAL A 166 -20.71 5.51 -3.69
CA VAL A 166 -19.83 4.71 -2.83
C VAL A 166 -20.66 3.74 -1.98
N VAL A 167 -20.20 2.49 -1.94
CA VAL A 167 -20.70 1.44 -1.07
C VAL A 167 -19.60 1.07 -0.07
N VAL A 168 -19.86 1.27 1.21
CA VAL A 168 -18.92 0.96 2.29
C VAL A 168 -19.24 -0.40 2.87
N MET A 169 -18.29 -1.32 2.82
CA MET A 169 -18.43 -2.69 3.32
C MET A 169 -17.59 -2.92 4.57
N TYR A 170 -18.19 -3.56 5.57
CA TYR A 170 -17.52 -3.97 6.79
C TYR A 170 -18.01 -5.36 7.23
N ARG A 171 -17.08 -6.30 7.42
CA ARG A 171 -17.35 -7.68 7.89
C ARG A 171 -18.45 -8.40 7.11
N GLY A 172 -18.46 -8.26 5.80
CA GLY A 172 -19.41 -8.94 4.92
C GLY A 172 -20.74 -8.20 4.70
N HIS A 173 -20.94 -7.05 5.34
CA HIS A 173 -22.19 -6.26 5.22
C HIS A 173 -21.91 -4.91 4.56
N VAL A 174 -22.93 -4.36 3.89
CA VAL A 174 -22.96 -2.95 3.50
C VAL A 174 -23.39 -2.15 4.73
N VAL A 175 -22.50 -1.27 5.23
CA VAL A 175 -22.77 -0.44 6.41
C VAL A 175 -23.24 0.97 6.04
N GLU A 176 -22.84 1.46 4.88
CA GLU A 176 -23.28 2.75 4.35
C GLU A 176 -23.18 2.76 2.82
N GLN A 177 -24.10 3.48 2.17
CA GLN A 177 -24.06 3.74 0.73
C GLN A 177 -24.66 5.11 0.43
N GLY A 178 -24.15 5.77 -0.61
CA GLY A 178 -24.63 7.08 -1.05
C GLY A 178 -23.75 7.71 -2.13
N ASP A 179 -24.09 8.92 -2.49
CA ASP A 179 -23.25 9.71 -3.40
C ASP A 179 -21.90 10.00 -2.76
N VAL A 180 -20.86 10.14 -3.59
CA VAL A 180 -19.49 10.36 -3.12
C VAL A 180 -19.40 11.56 -2.17
N GLU A 181 -20.07 12.67 -2.46
CA GLU A 181 -20.08 13.84 -1.56
C GLU A 181 -20.73 13.53 -0.20
N GLN A 182 -21.83 12.78 -0.18
CA GLN A 182 -22.48 12.41 1.07
C GLN A 182 -21.55 11.55 1.95
N ILE A 183 -20.90 10.56 1.35
CA ILE A 183 -19.99 9.66 2.10
C ILE A 183 -18.78 10.42 2.63
N PHE A 184 -18.19 11.31 1.86
CA PHE A 184 -16.98 12.04 2.27
C PHE A 184 -17.23 13.17 3.27
N TYR A 185 -18.34 13.93 3.11
CA TYR A 185 -18.60 15.11 3.94
C TYR A 185 -19.64 14.87 5.03
N HIS A 186 -20.53 13.92 4.86
CA HIS A 186 -21.65 13.65 5.77
C HIS A 186 -21.81 12.16 6.09
N PRO A 187 -20.72 11.44 6.44
CA PRO A 187 -20.79 10.03 6.77
C PRO A 187 -21.69 9.83 8.02
N LYS A 188 -22.57 8.84 7.95
CA LYS A 188 -23.50 8.52 9.04
C LYS A 188 -22.96 7.41 9.92
N ASP A 189 -22.43 6.35 9.28
CA ASP A 189 -21.90 5.18 9.99
C ASP A 189 -20.56 5.48 10.66
N ASP A 190 -20.36 4.94 11.87
CA ASP A 190 -19.15 5.19 12.66
C ASP A 190 -17.92 4.50 12.06
N TYR A 191 -18.10 3.39 11.33
CA TYR A 191 -17.00 2.75 10.61
C TYR A 191 -16.55 3.62 9.42
N THR A 192 -17.48 4.19 8.66
CA THR A 192 -17.19 5.12 7.55
C THR A 192 -16.40 6.34 8.06
N LYS A 193 -16.81 6.93 9.18
CA LYS A 193 -16.07 8.05 9.82
C LYS A 193 -14.65 7.65 10.20
N ARG A 194 -14.47 6.46 10.79
CA ARG A 194 -13.14 5.96 11.16
C ARG A 194 -12.28 5.67 9.92
N LEU A 195 -12.88 5.08 8.88
CA LEU A 195 -12.18 4.78 7.63
C LEU A 195 -11.65 6.06 6.98
N LEU A 196 -12.50 7.09 6.85
CA LEU A 196 -12.11 8.40 6.30
C LEU A 196 -11.08 9.13 7.17
N GLY A 197 -11.22 9.03 8.49
CA GLY A 197 -10.29 9.64 9.45
C GLY A 197 -8.90 8.97 9.49
N ALA A 198 -8.78 7.74 8.99
CA ALA A 198 -7.53 7.00 8.95
C ALA A 198 -6.69 7.28 7.67
N VAL A 199 -7.29 7.96 6.67
CA VAL A 199 -6.60 8.23 5.39
C VAL A 199 -5.50 9.26 5.58
N PRO A 200 -4.25 8.97 5.20
CA PRO A 200 -3.17 9.94 5.19
C PRO A 200 -3.50 11.14 4.31
N ARG A 201 -3.22 12.34 4.80
CA ARG A 201 -3.40 13.59 4.05
C ARG A 201 -2.09 14.38 4.01
N ILE A 202 -1.80 14.98 2.89
CA ILE A 202 -0.67 15.90 2.75
C ILE A 202 -0.85 17.08 3.70
N GLY A 203 0.23 17.53 4.34
CA GLY A 203 0.23 18.59 5.36
C GLY A 203 -0.15 18.12 6.78
N GLN A 204 -0.52 16.85 6.94
CA GLN A 204 -0.88 16.31 8.25
C GLN A 204 0.34 15.62 8.90
N LYS A 205 1.07 16.33 9.76
CA LYS A 205 2.17 15.71 10.51
C LYS A 205 1.65 14.80 11.62
N LEU A 206 2.24 13.63 11.74
CA LEU A 206 1.89 12.67 12.78
C LEU A 206 2.46 13.11 14.15
N VAL A 207 1.59 13.49 15.07
CA VAL A 207 1.96 13.82 16.45
C VAL A 207 1.71 12.61 17.33
N VAL A 208 2.78 11.99 17.79
CA VAL A 208 2.70 10.84 18.70
C VAL A 208 2.58 11.34 20.13
N ARG A 209 1.72 10.68 20.91
CA ARG A 209 1.48 11.00 22.32
C ARG A 209 1.84 9.82 23.21
N ASP A 210 2.30 10.12 24.41
CA ASP A 210 2.53 9.14 25.47
C ASP A 210 1.20 8.63 26.06
N ARG A 211 1.30 7.76 27.08
CA ARG A 211 0.11 7.22 27.77
C ARG A 211 -0.69 8.27 28.53
N GLU A 212 -0.08 9.43 28.81
CA GLU A 212 -0.70 10.57 29.50
C GLU A 212 -1.28 11.60 28.51
N GLY A 213 -1.16 11.35 27.19
CA GLY A 213 -1.65 12.22 26.13
C GLY A 213 -0.73 13.39 25.78
N LYS A 214 0.49 13.44 26.34
CA LYS A 214 1.49 14.48 26.01
C LYS A 214 2.23 14.12 24.73
N PRO A 215 2.56 15.09 23.87
CA PRO A 215 3.42 14.83 22.71
C PRO A 215 4.76 14.24 23.14
N ILE A 216 5.18 13.18 22.45
CA ILE A 216 6.52 12.63 22.63
C ILE A 216 7.47 13.48 21.80
N GLU A 217 8.30 14.27 22.46
CA GLU A 217 9.36 15.04 21.80
C GLU A 217 10.56 14.15 21.49
N ARG A 218 11.24 14.43 20.39
CA ARG A 218 12.49 13.76 20.07
C ARG A 218 13.57 14.12 21.09
N LYS A 219 14.41 13.14 21.40
CA LYS A 219 15.52 13.31 22.36
C LYS A 219 16.60 14.29 21.87
N ALA A 220 16.72 14.52 20.55
CA ALA A 220 17.73 15.38 19.95
C ALA A 220 17.30 15.92 18.58
N ASP A 221 17.73 17.13 18.25
CA ASP A 221 17.62 17.63 16.87
C ASP A 221 18.57 16.85 15.96
N TRP A 222 18.03 16.22 14.92
CA TRP A 222 18.78 15.42 13.98
C TRP A 222 19.83 16.24 13.21
N ARG A 223 19.59 17.54 13.02
CA ARG A 223 20.53 18.44 12.30
C ARG A 223 21.87 18.59 13.02
N GLU A 224 21.87 18.43 14.34
CA GLU A 224 23.06 18.49 15.18
C GLU A 224 23.74 17.11 15.34
N GLN A 225 23.10 16.03 14.84
CA GLN A 225 23.61 14.69 15.01
C GLN A 225 24.65 14.31 13.94
N PRO A 226 25.59 13.40 14.26
CA PRO A 226 26.57 12.90 13.30
C PRO A 226 25.89 12.21 12.11
N ILE A 227 26.57 12.24 10.96
CA ILE A 227 26.16 11.53 9.76
C ILE A 227 26.25 10.02 10.00
N ALA A 228 25.17 9.31 9.76
CA ALA A 228 25.07 7.86 9.81
C ALA A 228 25.36 7.21 8.44
N VAL A 229 24.90 7.86 7.35
CA VAL A 229 25.14 7.42 5.96
C VAL A 229 25.54 8.63 5.12
N GLU A 230 26.62 8.48 4.33
CA GLU A 230 27.05 9.47 3.34
C GLU A 230 27.29 8.79 1.99
N ALA A 231 26.60 9.23 0.96
CA ALA A 231 26.78 8.79 -0.42
C ALA A 231 27.33 9.94 -1.28
N LYS A 232 28.39 9.67 -2.05
CA LYS A 232 29.01 10.61 -3.00
C LYS A 232 29.17 9.93 -4.35
N ASN A 233 28.46 10.44 -5.35
CA ASN A 233 28.43 9.89 -6.72
C ASN A 233 28.15 8.38 -6.73
N LEU A 234 27.28 7.92 -5.82
CA LEU A 234 26.96 6.50 -5.65
C LEU A 234 26.40 5.94 -6.95
N THR A 235 27.04 4.88 -7.44
CA THR A 235 26.59 4.15 -8.63
C THR A 235 26.44 2.67 -8.30
N ILE A 236 25.27 2.09 -8.70
CA ILE A 236 24.98 0.67 -8.54
C ILE A 236 24.51 0.14 -9.87
N THR A 237 25.26 -0.84 -10.40
CA THR A 237 25.02 -1.44 -11.70
C THR A 237 24.77 -2.93 -11.55
N TYR A 238 23.73 -3.43 -12.18
CA TYR A 238 23.49 -4.85 -12.36
C TYR A 238 24.09 -5.29 -13.69
N PRO A 239 24.97 -6.30 -13.69
CA PRO A 239 25.57 -6.78 -14.93
C PRO A 239 24.50 -7.39 -15.84
N GLY A 240 24.54 -7.05 -17.11
CA GLY A 240 23.69 -7.65 -18.12
C GLY A 240 24.08 -9.12 -18.39
N HIS A 241 23.13 -9.93 -18.81
CA HIS A 241 23.34 -11.32 -19.21
C HIS A 241 23.19 -11.47 -20.73
N LEU A 242 24.08 -12.23 -21.37
CA LEU A 242 23.96 -12.67 -22.77
C LEU A 242 23.42 -11.60 -23.74
N MET A 243 24.25 -10.61 -24.10
CA MET A 243 23.96 -9.51 -25.03
C MET A 243 23.02 -8.41 -24.50
N GLN A 244 22.60 -8.44 -23.23
CA GLN A 244 21.91 -7.31 -22.63
C GLN A 244 22.93 -6.34 -22.01
N PRO A 245 22.76 -5.02 -22.19
CA PRO A 245 23.63 -4.04 -21.57
C PRO A 245 23.50 -4.05 -20.04
N ASP A 246 24.54 -3.60 -19.36
CA ASP A 246 24.47 -3.36 -17.91
C ASP A 246 23.36 -2.37 -17.57
N PHE A 247 22.64 -2.63 -16.49
CA PHE A 247 21.56 -1.78 -16.01
C PHE A 247 22.04 -0.98 -14.79
N LYS A 248 22.13 0.34 -14.94
CA LYS A 248 22.42 1.25 -13.83
C LYS A 248 21.16 1.53 -13.04
N ALA A 249 21.02 0.88 -11.90
CA ALA A 249 19.89 1.09 -11.00
C ALA A 249 20.02 2.35 -10.13
N VAL A 250 21.25 2.77 -9.84
CA VAL A 250 21.59 4.06 -9.19
C VAL A 250 22.73 4.69 -9.95
N ASP A 251 22.61 5.97 -10.33
CA ASP A 251 23.57 6.68 -11.16
C ASP A 251 23.92 8.04 -10.55
N GLY A 252 25.06 8.12 -9.89
CA GLY A 252 25.64 9.37 -9.37
C GLY A 252 24.88 9.96 -8.16
N ALA A 253 24.23 9.15 -7.32
CA ALA A 253 23.43 9.64 -6.21
C ALA A 253 24.32 10.28 -5.10
N ASN A 254 23.88 11.46 -4.61
CA ASN A 254 24.53 12.19 -3.53
C ASN A 254 23.53 12.49 -2.42
N PHE A 255 23.76 12.00 -1.19
CA PHE A 255 22.89 12.24 -0.05
C PHE A 255 23.58 11.93 1.28
N THR A 256 22.98 12.42 2.36
CA THR A 256 23.36 12.10 3.74
C THR A 256 22.14 11.70 4.55
N ILE A 257 22.34 10.84 5.55
CA ILE A 257 21.37 10.55 6.61
C ILE A 257 22.06 10.82 7.93
N HIS A 258 21.48 11.68 8.76
CA HIS A 258 21.97 11.95 10.09
C HIS A 258 21.41 10.95 11.11
N ARG A 259 22.06 10.78 12.26
CA ARG A 259 21.48 10.01 13.36
C ARG A 259 20.18 10.67 13.81
N SER A 260 19.21 9.86 14.25
CA SER A 260 17.87 10.29 14.65
C SER A 260 17.04 10.95 13.55
N GLU A 261 17.52 11.04 12.31
CA GLU A 261 16.79 11.54 11.15
C GLU A 261 15.92 10.44 10.53
N VAL A 262 14.75 10.81 10.04
CA VAL A 262 13.95 10.01 9.10
C VAL A 262 14.06 10.65 7.73
N LEU A 263 14.85 10.06 6.83
CA LEU A 263 14.93 10.45 5.43
C LEU A 263 13.94 9.62 4.61
N GLY A 264 12.94 10.26 4.03
CA GLY A 264 12.01 9.64 3.09
C GLY A 264 12.64 9.52 1.71
N LEU A 265 12.54 8.34 1.09
CA LEU A 265 12.96 8.11 -0.29
C LEU A 265 11.75 7.71 -1.12
N VAL A 266 11.37 8.57 -2.07
CA VAL A 266 10.18 8.42 -2.91
C VAL A 266 10.52 8.39 -4.39
N GLY A 267 9.60 7.92 -5.23
CA GLY A 267 9.74 7.83 -6.69
C GLY A 267 8.98 6.63 -7.25
N GLU A 268 8.91 6.52 -8.56
CA GLU A 268 8.25 5.42 -9.26
C GLU A 268 8.93 4.06 -9.03
N SER A 269 8.21 2.97 -9.33
CA SER A 269 8.77 1.62 -9.31
C SER A 269 9.97 1.52 -10.26
N GLY A 270 10.99 0.76 -9.88
CA GLY A 270 12.21 0.66 -10.67
C GLY A 270 13.10 1.91 -10.65
N SER A 271 12.78 2.99 -9.93
CA SER A 271 13.65 4.19 -9.85
C SER A 271 14.97 3.99 -9.09
N GLY A 272 15.15 2.85 -8.38
CA GLY A 272 16.41 2.53 -7.67
C GLY A 272 16.31 2.60 -6.13
N LYS A 273 15.14 2.90 -5.55
CA LYS A 273 14.93 3.08 -4.10
C LYS A 273 15.38 1.87 -3.28
N SER A 274 14.78 0.71 -3.53
CA SER A 274 15.11 -0.53 -2.80
C SER A 274 16.56 -0.96 -3.04
N THR A 275 17.10 -0.70 -4.23
CA THR A 275 18.53 -0.95 -4.54
C THR A 275 19.43 -0.09 -3.64
N THR A 276 19.08 1.20 -3.46
CA THR A 276 19.80 2.11 -2.56
C THR A 276 19.75 1.61 -1.11
N GLY A 277 18.55 1.22 -0.61
CA GLY A 277 18.40 0.66 0.73
C GLY A 277 19.21 -0.62 0.93
N ARG A 278 19.20 -1.53 -0.05
CA ARG A 278 19.98 -2.78 -0.01
C ARG A 278 21.48 -2.53 -0.04
N ALA A 279 21.95 -1.51 -0.75
CA ALA A 279 23.38 -1.14 -0.75
C ALA A 279 23.83 -0.62 0.63
N ILE A 280 23.03 0.22 1.27
CA ILE A 280 23.27 0.68 2.64
C ILE A 280 23.32 -0.49 3.63
N ALA A 281 22.44 -1.49 3.49
CA ALA A 281 22.45 -2.70 4.31
C ALA A 281 23.59 -3.69 3.97
N GLY A 282 24.38 -3.41 2.94
CA GLY A 282 25.42 -4.32 2.44
C GLY A 282 24.86 -5.60 1.79
N LEU A 283 23.61 -5.56 1.32
CA LEU A 283 22.97 -6.64 0.59
C LEU A 283 23.17 -6.50 -0.93
N GLN A 284 23.55 -5.31 -1.40
CA GLN A 284 23.87 -5.01 -2.78
C GLN A 284 25.27 -4.36 -2.84
N LYS A 285 26.10 -4.78 -3.79
CA LYS A 285 27.44 -4.21 -3.98
C LYS A 285 27.37 -2.85 -4.62
N VAL A 286 28.22 -1.94 -4.15
CA VAL A 286 28.50 -0.63 -4.76
C VAL A 286 29.40 -0.85 -5.98
N SER A 287 29.03 -0.26 -7.13
CA SER A 287 29.77 -0.39 -8.38
C SER A 287 30.69 0.82 -8.65
N GLY A 288 30.39 1.99 -8.06
CA GLY A 288 31.16 3.21 -8.24
C GLY A 288 30.78 4.29 -7.23
N GLY A 289 31.61 5.33 -7.12
CA GLY A 289 31.46 6.37 -6.11
C GLY A 289 31.84 5.89 -4.71
N SER A 290 31.35 6.56 -3.69
CA SER A 290 31.59 6.26 -2.27
C SER A 290 30.25 6.15 -1.54
N LEU A 291 30.14 5.15 -0.66
CA LEU A 291 29.02 4.97 0.26
C LEU A 291 29.59 4.66 1.64
N ASN A 292 29.61 5.65 2.52
CA ASN A 292 29.99 5.45 3.91
C ASN A 292 28.76 5.13 4.76
N VAL A 293 28.77 3.97 5.45
CA VAL A 293 27.70 3.54 6.35
C VAL A 293 28.28 3.31 7.74
N LEU A 294 27.85 4.13 8.71
CA LEU A 294 28.29 4.06 10.10
C LEU A 294 29.83 4.04 10.24
N GLY A 295 30.52 4.82 9.37
CA GLY A 295 31.98 4.94 9.35
C GLY A 295 32.70 3.90 8.51
N ILE A 296 32.01 3.03 7.79
CA ILE A 296 32.61 2.03 6.89
C ILE A 296 32.33 2.39 5.44
N GLU A 297 33.38 2.47 4.61
CA GLU A 297 33.27 2.62 3.17
C GLU A 297 32.80 1.28 2.55
N MET A 298 31.64 1.32 1.84
CA MET A 298 31.01 0.14 1.28
C MET A 298 31.55 -0.25 -0.09
N ASN A 299 32.16 0.69 -0.82
CA ASN A 299 32.78 0.39 -2.12
C ASN A 299 34.02 -0.49 -1.93
N GLY A 300 33.94 -1.73 -2.41
CA GLY A 300 35.01 -2.72 -2.25
C GLY A 300 35.14 -3.32 -0.83
N VAL A 301 34.18 -3.07 0.07
CA VAL A 301 34.20 -3.64 1.42
C VAL A 301 34.24 -5.17 1.40
N LYS A 302 35.05 -5.76 2.27
CA LYS A 302 35.05 -7.21 2.45
C LYS A 302 34.01 -7.59 3.50
N GLU A 303 33.33 -8.72 3.28
CA GLU A 303 32.28 -9.23 4.17
C GLU A 303 32.73 -9.29 5.65
N ARG A 304 33.94 -9.76 5.91
CA ARG A 304 34.50 -9.87 7.27
C ARG A 304 34.58 -8.52 7.99
N ASP A 305 34.77 -7.43 7.24
CA ASP A 305 34.99 -6.10 7.80
C ASP A 305 33.63 -5.40 8.08
N PHE A 306 32.59 -5.74 7.31
CA PHE A 306 31.25 -5.20 7.46
C PHE A 306 30.34 -6.03 8.39
N LYS A 307 30.57 -7.35 8.48
CA LYS A 307 29.74 -8.27 9.29
C LYS A 307 29.49 -7.79 10.73
N PRO A 308 30.48 -7.25 11.49
CA PRO A 308 30.23 -6.73 12.83
C PRO A 308 29.26 -5.56 12.87
N LYS A 309 29.24 -4.73 11.82
CA LYS A 309 28.38 -3.54 11.71
C LYS A 309 26.94 -3.84 11.32
N ARG A 310 26.66 -5.01 10.76
CA ARG A 310 25.29 -5.42 10.45
C ARG A 310 24.38 -5.46 11.68
N ALA A 311 24.92 -5.68 12.86
CA ALA A 311 24.16 -5.61 14.09
C ALA A 311 23.59 -4.21 14.38
N ASP A 312 24.25 -3.15 13.86
CA ASP A 312 23.84 -1.76 14.02
C ASP A 312 22.83 -1.31 12.96
N ILE A 313 22.48 -2.20 12.01
CA ILE A 313 21.56 -1.91 10.90
C ILE A 313 20.36 -2.86 10.97
N GLY A 314 19.17 -2.30 11.13
CA GLY A 314 17.91 -3.02 11.02
C GLY A 314 17.35 -2.93 9.59
N PHE A 315 16.63 -3.95 9.16
CA PHE A 315 15.94 -3.95 7.86
C PHE A 315 14.50 -4.46 8.00
N VAL A 316 13.56 -3.70 7.49
CA VAL A 316 12.16 -4.08 7.35
C VAL A 316 11.89 -4.21 5.85
N PHE A 317 11.56 -5.42 5.41
CA PHE A 317 11.34 -5.74 4.00
C PHE A 317 9.93 -5.38 3.55
N GLN A 318 9.76 -5.12 2.26
CA GLN A 318 8.51 -4.74 1.59
C GLN A 318 7.38 -5.75 1.83
N ASP A 319 7.66 -7.05 1.74
CA ASP A 319 6.68 -8.09 2.01
C ASP A 319 7.08 -8.90 3.26
N PRO A 320 6.38 -8.69 4.39
CA PRO A 320 6.63 -9.48 5.58
C PRO A 320 6.27 -10.97 5.40
N GLY A 321 5.37 -11.29 4.43
CA GLY A 321 4.99 -12.67 4.14
C GLY A 321 6.17 -13.48 3.61
N SER A 322 6.89 -12.94 2.65
CA SER A 322 8.07 -13.59 2.04
C SER A 322 9.33 -13.45 2.89
N SER A 323 9.40 -12.46 3.79
CA SER A 323 10.57 -12.20 4.62
C SER A 323 10.67 -13.08 5.87
N PHE A 324 9.57 -13.68 6.31
CA PHE A 324 9.54 -14.66 7.38
C PHE A 324 9.69 -16.08 6.84
N ASN A 325 10.39 -16.93 7.58
CA ASN A 325 10.36 -18.37 7.32
C ASN A 325 9.00 -18.93 7.76
N PRO A 326 8.15 -19.43 6.85
CA PRO A 326 6.81 -19.90 7.18
C PRO A 326 6.76 -21.15 8.07
N LEU A 327 7.89 -21.88 8.14
CA LEU A 327 8.04 -23.07 8.97
C LEU A 327 8.52 -22.77 10.40
N MET A 328 8.85 -21.52 10.68
CA MET A 328 9.31 -21.04 12.00
C MET A 328 8.19 -20.26 12.68
N THR A 329 8.13 -20.38 14.00
CA THR A 329 7.25 -19.54 14.83
C THR A 329 7.67 -18.06 14.77
N ILE A 330 6.81 -17.16 15.22
CA ILE A 330 7.15 -15.74 15.33
C ILE A 330 8.33 -15.52 16.28
N ALA A 331 8.42 -16.29 17.37
CA ALA A 331 9.55 -16.19 18.28
C ALA A 331 10.88 -16.54 17.60
N GLU A 332 10.92 -17.60 16.82
CA GLU A 332 12.11 -18.04 16.08
C GLU A 332 12.52 -17.02 15.03
N ASN A 333 11.56 -16.52 14.25
CA ASN A 333 11.81 -15.49 13.25
C ASN A 333 12.32 -14.17 13.84
N VAL A 334 11.77 -13.72 14.98
CA VAL A 334 12.20 -12.47 15.64
C VAL A 334 13.53 -12.65 16.37
N ALA A 335 13.79 -13.85 16.88
CA ALA A 335 15.07 -14.17 17.55
C ALA A 335 16.23 -14.37 16.57
N GLU A 336 15.98 -14.65 15.30
CA GLU A 336 17.01 -14.97 14.31
C GLU A 336 18.20 -13.98 14.30
N PRO A 337 18.01 -12.65 14.24
CA PRO A 337 19.13 -11.70 14.32
C PRO A 337 19.93 -11.82 15.63
N LEU A 338 19.25 -12.09 16.73
CA LEU A 338 19.89 -12.24 18.04
C LEU A 338 20.83 -13.46 18.11
N LEU A 339 20.41 -14.55 17.46
CA LEU A 339 21.18 -15.78 17.38
C LEU A 339 22.37 -15.65 16.42
N VAL A 340 22.12 -15.07 15.23
CA VAL A 340 23.16 -14.86 14.20
C VAL A 340 24.29 -13.95 14.72
N HIS A 341 23.94 -12.95 15.52
CA HIS A 341 24.91 -12.03 16.14
C HIS A 341 25.36 -12.47 17.56
N HIS A 342 25.10 -13.72 17.94
CA HIS A 342 25.53 -14.31 19.19
C HIS A 342 25.17 -13.52 20.46
N LYS A 343 24.04 -12.82 20.44
CA LYS A 343 23.50 -12.10 21.62
C LYS A 343 22.83 -13.07 22.60
N TYR A 344 22.29 -14.18 22.06
CA TYR A 344 21.69 -15.27 22.81
C TYR A 344 22.14 -16.61 22.22
N GLY A 345 22.21 -17.65 23.04
CA GLY A 345 22.63 -18.99 22.62
C GLY A 345 21.49 -19.77 21.95
N SER A 346 20.25 -19.50 22.33
CA SER A 346 19.07 -20.20 21.83
C SER A 346 17.83 -19.29 21.83
N VAL A 347 16.80 -19.73 21.15
CA VAL A 347 15.45 -19.04 21.16
C VAL A 347 14.88 -19.08 22.60
N ALA A 348 15.12 -20.17 23.33
CA ALA A 348 14.67 -20.31 24.72
C ALA A 348 15.28 -19.22 25.61
N ASP A 349 16.60 -18.97 25.46
CA ASP A 349 17.31 -17.93 26.22
C ASP A 349 16.80 -16.52 25.85
N ALA A 350 16.44 -16.29 24.59
CA ALA A 350 15.93 -15.03 24.11
C ALA A 350 14.44 -14.81 24.40
N LYS A 351 13.69 -15.80 24.90
CA LYS A 351 12.24 -15.82 25.00
C LYS A 351 11.64 -14.58 25.67
N ASN A 352 12.19 -14.16 26.80
CA ASN A 352 11.69 -12.99 27.52
C ASN A 352 11.91 -11.72 26.70
N TYR A 353 13.08 -11.55 26.12
CA TYR A 353 13.43 -10.40 25.29
C TYR A 353 12.59 -10.33 24.03
N VAL A 354 12.35 -11.46 23.34
CA VAL A 354 11.43 -11.53 22.20
C VAL A 354 10.01 -11.15 22.61
N GLY A 355 9.56 -11.58 23.79
CA GLY A 355 8.27 -11.17 24.34
C GLY A 355 8.19 -9.65 24.53
N ASP A 356 9.23 -9.02 25.09
CA ASP A 356 9.31 -7.56 25.26
C ASP A 356 9.31 -6.83 23.91
N LEU A 357 10.00 -7.36 22.89
CA LEU A 357 9.98 -6.83 21.54
C LEU A 357 8.58 -6.89 20.91
N LEU A 358 7.84 -7.98 21.09
CA LEU A 358 6.47 -8.08 20.58
C LEU A 358 5.54 -7.10 21.29
N GLU A 359 5.64 -6.95 22.61
CA GLU A 359 4.85 -5.94 23.36
C GLU A 359 5.20 -4.51 22.96
N MET A 360 6.49 -4.23 22.69
CA MET A 360 6.94 -2.93 22.17
C MET A 360 6.25 -2.57 20.86
N VAL A 361 6.01 -3.55 19.99
CA VAL A 361 5.25 -3.36 18.74
C VAL A 361 3.75 -3.66 18.90
N GLN A 362 3.23 -3.64 20.12
CA GLN A 362 1.80 -3.84 20.44
C GLN A 362 1.25 -5.20 19.98
N LEU A 363 2.07 -6.24 20.05
CA LEU A 363 1.63 -7.63 19.84
C LEU A 363 1.66 -8.37 21.19
N PRO A 364 0.63 -9.18 21.50
CA PRO A 364 0.64 -10.01 22.71
C PRO A 364 1.81 -10.99 22.73
N ARG A 365 2.43 -11.21 23.89
CA ARG A 365 3.48 -12.25 24.07
C ARG A 365 3.04 -13.63 23.59
N ALA A 366 1.78 -13.97 23.74
CA ALA A 366 1.24 -15.26 23.29
C ALA A 366 1.44 -15.52 21.79
N TYR A 367 1.65 -14.46 20.98
CA TYR A 367 1.90 -14.59 19.54
C TYR A 367 3.27 -15.17 19.20
N MET A 368 4.18 -15.29 20.18
CA MET A 368 5.47 -15.97 20.01
C MET A 368 5.33 -17.39 19.45
N ASN A 369 4.26 -18.10 19.84
CA ASN A 369 4.04 -19.49 19.45
C ASN A 369 3.27 -19.65 18.13
N ARG A 370 2.83 -18.56 17.51
CA ARG A 370 2.11 -18.57 16.24
C ARG A 370 3.09 -18.64 15.07
N PHE A 371 2.60 -19.18 13.96
CA PHE A 371 3.29 -19.12 12.68
C PHE A 371 2.91 -17.85 11.90
N PRO A 372 3.73 -17.40 10.93
CA PRO A 372 3.45 -16.20 10.14
C PRO A 372 2.09 -16.19 9.45
N HIS A 373 1.61 -17.34 8.97
CA HIS A 373 0.32 -17.47 8.30
C HIS A 373 -0.90 -17.33 9.23
N GLU A 374 -0.71 -17.45 10.54
CA GLU A 374 -1.75 -17.26 11.55
C GLU A 374 -1.92 -15.79 11.97
N LEU A 375 -1.09 -14.88 11.44
CA LEU A 375 -1.13 -13.45 11.71
C LEU A 375 -1.79 -12.70 10.55
N SER A 376 -2.56 -11.65 10.88
CA SER A 376 -3.03 -10.68 9.87
C SER A 376 -1.85 -9.91 9.24
N GLY A 377 -2.05 -9.26 8.09
CA GLY A 377 -1.03 -8.44 7.42
C GLY A 377 -0.39 -7.43 8.35
N GLY A 378 -1.19 -6.64 9.08
CA GLY A 378 -0.66 -5.65 10.04
C GLY A 378 0.01 -6.27 11.26
N GLN A 379 -0.38 -7.47 11.68
CA GLN A 379 0.32 -8.19 12.76
C GLN A 379 1.68 -8.70 12.27
N ARG A 380 1.75 -9.26 11.06
CA ARG A 380 3.02 -9.66 10.43
C ARG A 380 3.96 -8.46 10.26
N GLN A 381 3.43 -7.32 9.81
CA GLN A 381 4.23 -6.10 9.64
C GLN A 381 4.82 -5.63 10.97
N ARG A 382 4.03 -5.62 12.05
CA ARG A 382 4.54 -5.28 13.39
C ARG A 382 5.57 -6.28 13.89
N ALA A 383 5.40 -7.57 13.64
CA ALA A 383 6.42 -8.59 13.96
C ALA A 383 7.71 -8.40 13.13
N SER A 384 7.60 -7.99 11.85
CA SER A 384 8.76 -7.64 11.01
C SER A 384 9.51 -6.42 11.57
N LEU A 385 8.78 -5.41 12.05
CA LEU A 385 9.38 -4.26 12.73
C LEU A 385 10.09 -4.69 14.04
N ALA A 386 9.50 -5.60 14.84
CA ALA A 386 10.14 -6.15 16.03
C ALA A 386 11.47 -6.86 15.68
N ARG A 387 11.48 -7.67 14.60
CA ARG A 387 12.69 -8.32 14.09
C ARG A 387 13.75 -7.30 13.66
N GLY A 388 13.35 -6.28 12.91
CA GLY A 388 14.26 -5.20 12.46
C GLY A 388 14.88 -4.42 13.62
N LEU A 389 14.16 -4.29 14.74
CA LEU A 389 14.61 -3.59 15.94
C LEU A 389 15.26 -4.49 17.00
N ALA A 390 15.32 -5.81 16.77
CA ALA A 390 15.76 -6.78 17.77
C ALA A 390 17.17 -6.52 18.33
N LEU A 391 18.08 -6.03 17.50
CA LEU A 391 19.46 -5.69 17.89
C LEU A 391 19.62 -4.24 18.38
N LYS A 392 18.53 -3.47 18.52
CA LYS A 392 18.55 -2.03 18.82
C LYS A 392 19.46 -1.26 17.84
N PRO A 393 19.21 -1.34 16.54
CA PRO A 393 20.07 -0.76 15.53
C PRO A 393 20.11 0.77 15.64
N SER A 394 21.23 1.35 15.23
CA SER A 394 21.37 2.82 15.10
C SER A 394 20.85 3.35 13.76
N LEU A 395 20.69 2.47 12.77
CA LEU A 395 20.11 2.76 11.44
C LEU A 395 19.07 1.71 11.09
N LEU A 396 17.88 2.15 10.68
CA LEU A 396 16.82 1.27 10.18
C LEU A 396 16.55 1.59 8.71
N ILE A 397 16.48 0.56 7.88
CA ILE A 397 16.00 0.67 6.51
C ILE A 397 14.61 0.06 6.48
N ALA A 398 13.62 0.85 6.11
CA ALA A 398 12.23 0.44 5.99
C ALA A 398 11.83 0.52 4.51
N ASP A 399 11.82 -0.63 3.84
CA ASP A 399 11.50 -0.73 2.41
C ASP A 399 10.01 -1.05 2.24
N GLU A 400 9.22 -0.05 1.88
CA GLU A 400 7.76 -0.09 1.71
C GLU A 400 7.00 -0.78 2.87
N PRO A 401 7.22 -0.35 4.12
CA PRO A 401 6.75 -1.10 5.28
C PRO A 401 5.23 -1.10 5.48
N THR A 402 4.47 -0.42 4.62
CA THR A 402 3.01 -0.31 4.76
C THR A 402 2.23 -0.52 3.45
N SER A 403 2.90 -0.80 2.33
CA SER A 403 2.30 -0.87 0.99
C SER A 403 1.20 -1.94 0.82
N ALA A 404 1.24 -3.01 1.61
CA ALA A 404 0.27 -4.11 1.56
C ALA A 404 -0.78 -4.06 2.69
N LEU A 405 -0.97 -2.90 3.32
CA LEU A 405 -1.87 -2.76 4.47
C LEU A 405 -3.08 -1.90 4.12
N ASP A 406 -4.23 -2.29 4.67
CA ASP A 406 -5.42 -1.42 4.64
C ASP A 406 -5.16 -0.11 5.38
N VAL A 407 -5.83 0.96 4.97
CA VAL A 407 -5.62 2.34 5.45
C VAL A 407 -5.69 2.44 6.99
N SER A 408 -6.66 1.78 7.63
CA SER A 408 -6.80 1.82 9.09
C SER A 408 -5.67 1.10 9.84
N VAL A 409 -5.14 0.03 9.24
CA VAL A 409 -3.99 -0.73 9.76
C VAL A 409 -2.69 0.02 9.50
N GLN A 410 -2.54 0.60 8.31
CA GLN A 410 -1.42 1.46 7.93
C GLN A 410 -1.23 2.61 8.91
N ALA A 411 -2.29 3.38 9.22
CA ALA A 411 -2.23 4.49 10.17
C ALA A 411 -1.66 4.06 11.53
N LYS A 412 -2.12 2.92 12.07
CA LYS A 412 -1.63 2.38 13.35
C LYS A 412 -0.16 1.95 13.31
N VAL A 413 0.28 1.38 12.19
CA VAL A 413 1.69 0.98 12.01
C VAL A 413 2.59 2.20 11.89
N LEU A 414 2.15 3.26 11.20
CA LEU A 414 2.90 4.52 11.08
C LEU A 414 3.01 5.26 12.43
N GLU A 415 1.91 5.31 13.20
CA GLU A 415 1.93 5.85 14.56
C GLU A 415 2.90 5.09 15.46
N LEU A 416 2.85 3.76 15.42
CA LEU A 416 3.78 2.91 16.16
C LEU A 416 5.23 3.17 15.74
N PHE A 417 5.50 3.23 14.42
CA PHE A 417 6.83 3.50 13.87
C PHE A 417 7.37 4.85 14.39
N LYS A 418 6.57 5.93 14.26
CA LYS A 418 6.95 7.28 14.71
C LYS A 418 7.25 7.31 16.20
N ARG A 419 6.44 6.61 17.03
CA ARG A 419 6.66 6.48 18.45
C ARG A 419 7.99 5.80 18.77
N LEU A 420 8.25 4.64 18.14
CA LEU A 420 9.49 3.89 18.36
C LEU A 420 10.71 4.69 17.91
N GLN A 421 10.62 5.43 16.82
CA GLN A 421 11.69 6.30 16.34
C GLN A 421 11.98 7.43 17.35
N ALA A 422 10.95 8.08 17.89
CA ALA A 422 11.11 9.13 18.89
C ALA A 422 11.71 8.60 20.22
N GLU A 423 11.26 7.41 20.66
CA GLU A 423 11.73 6.78 21.91
C GLU A 423 13.16 6.23 21.80
N ILE A 424 13.49 5.56 20.69
CA ILE A 424 14.78 4.85 20.51
C ILE A 424 15.83 5.79 19.90
N GLY A 425 15.45 6.62 18.91
CA GLY A 425 16.33 7.60 18.27
C GLY A 425 17.19 7.01 17.15
N PHE A 426 16.74 5.96 16.47
CA PHE A 426 17.46 5.42 15.29
C PHE A 426 17.36 6.35 14.10
N ALA A 427 18.41 6.40 13.26
CA ALA A 427 18.31 6.96 11.91
C ALA A 427 17.48 6.05 11.02
N CYS A 428 16.70 6.60 10.09
CA CYS A 428 15.89 5.79 9.19
C CYS A 428 15.97 6.25 7.74
N LEU A 429 16.18 5.30 6.82
CA LEU A 429 15.78 5.44 5.42
C LEU A 429 14.41 4.81 5.24
N PHE A 430 13.39 5.64 5.03
CA PHE A 430 12.01 5.21 4.84
C PHE A 430 11.66 5.27 3.35
N ILE A 431 11.56 4.11 2.71
CA ILE A 431 11.28 3.98 1.28
C ILE A 431 9.79 3.71 1.10
N THR A 432 9.13 4.49 0.25
CA THR A 432 7.75 4.27 -0.15
C THR A 432 7.45 4.98 -1.47
N HIS A 433 6.36 4.56 -2.13
CA HIS A 433 5.76 5.29 -3.25
C HIS A 433 4.64 6.25 -2.78
N ASP A 434 4.21 6.17 -1.53
CA ASP A 434 3.14 7.01 -0.95
C ASP A 434 3.74 8.28 -0.32
N LEU A 435 3.60 9.41 -1.02
CA LEU A 435 4.11 10.70 -0.56
C LEU A 435 3.37 11.24 0.66
N ALA A 436 2.06 10.94 0.82
CA ALA A 436 1.33 11.36 2.02
C ALA A 436 1.88 10.67 3.28
N VAL A 437 2.28 9.40 3.17
CA VAL A 437 2.96 8.67 4.25
C VAL A 437 4.30 9.28 4.59
N VAL A 438 5.10 9.64 3.57
CA VAL A 438 6.42 10.27 3.81
C VAL A 438 6.26 11.64 4.45
N ASP A 439 5.30 12.44 3.99
CA ASP A 439 5.02 13.75 4.58
C ASP A 439 4.68 13.67 6.08
N MET A 440 3.95 12.65 6.48
CA MET A 440 3.59 12.42 7.89
C MET A 440 4.79 12.08 8.78
N LEU A 441 5.83 11.44 8.24
CA LEU A 441 6.91 10.82 9.02
C LEU A 441 8.26 11.49 8.86
N ALA A 442 8.62 11.85 7.62
CA ALA A 442 9.97 12.24 7.27
C ALA A 442 10.33 13.66 7.72
N ASP A 443 11.60 13.84 8.00
CA ASP A 443 12.22 15.14 8.26
C ASP A 443 12.66 15.79 6.95
N ARG A 444 13.28 14.98 6.09
CA ARG A 444 13.66 15.33 4.73
C ARG A 444 13.15 14.30 3.74
N ILE A 445 12.91 14.74 2.52
CA ILE A 445 12.47 13.89 1.40
C ILE A 445 13.53 13.95 0.31
N MET A 446 13.76 12.79 -0.29
CA MET A 446 14.61 12.60 -1.45
C MET A 446 13.78 11.94 -2.54
N VAL A 447 13.69 12.59 -3.70
CA VAL A 447 12.93 12.13 -4.86
C VAL A 447 13.86 11.47 -5.85
N MET A 448 13.57 10.23 -6.22
CA MET A 448 14.39 9.43 -7.12
C MET A 448 13.66 9.11 -8.41
N HIS A 449 14.28 9.39 -9.55
CA HIS A 449 13.77 9.10 -10.88
C HIS A 449 14.87 8.47 -11.76
N LYS A 450 14.58 7.31 -12.36
CA LYS A 450 15.50 6.60 -13.29
C LYS A 450 16.94 6.48 -12.77
N GLY A 451 17.09 6.11 -11.50
CA GLY A 451 18.39 5.91 -10.85
C GLY A 451 19.06 7.17 -10.30
N GLN A 452 18.49 8.34 -10.51
CA GLN A 452 19.06 9.63 -10.09
C GLN A 452 18.21 10.29 -9.00
N ILE A 453 18.86 10.99 -8.07
CA ILE A 453 18.17 11.89 -7.14
C ILE A 453 17.92 13.19 -7.88
N VAL A 454 16.66 13.47 -8.17
CA VAL A 454 16.26 14.66 -8.95
C VAL A 454 15.93 15.85 -8.07
N GLU A 455 15.54 15.60 -6.81
CA GLU A 455 15.27 16.65 -5.83
C GLU A 455 15.42 16.10 -4.41
N HIS A 456 15.88 16.93 -3.47
CA HIS A 456 15.92 16.60 -2.05
C HIS A 456 15.88 17.88 -1.21
N GLY A 457 15.26 17.80 -0.04
CA GLY A 457 15.14 18.94 0.88
C GLY A 457 14.35 18.60 2.13
N ASP A 458 14.06 19.61 2.94
CA ASP A 458 13.13 19.48 4.05
C ASP A 458 11.76 19.02 3.53
N ALA A 459 11.07 18.16 4.30
CA ALA A 459 9.82 17.55 3.83
C ALA A 459 8.78 18.61 3.41
N ASP A 460 8.62 19.68 4.21
CA ASP A 460 7.66 20.75 3.92
C ASP A 460 8.01 21.50 2.62
N GLN A 461 9.32 21.71 2.32
CA GLN A 461 9.75 22.34 1.09
C GLN A 461 9.39 21.48 -0.14
N ILE A 462 9.73 20.21 -0.10
CA ILE A 462 9.46 19.28 -1.23
C ILE A 462 7.95 19.14 -1.47
N MET A 463 7.16 19.07 -0.40
CA MET A 463 5.71 18.86 -0.51
C MET A 463 4.94 20.11 -0.94
N GLN A 464 5.38 21.31 -0.51
CA GLN A 464 4.65 22.55 -0.76
C GLN A 464 5.24 23.39 -1.89
N HIS A 465 6.57 23.33 -2.09
CA HIS A 465 7.30 24.15 -3.04
C HIS A 465 8.30 23.34 -3.87
N PRO A 466 7.85 22.28 -4.58
CA PRO A 466 8.73 21.46 -5.42
C PRO A 466 9.30 22.32 -6.56
N GLU A 467 10.60 22.16 -6.83
CA GLU A 467 11.27 22.87 -7.92
C GLU A 467 11.35 22.01 -9.18
N ASN A 468 11.66 20.72 -9.02
CA ASN A 468 11.86 19.80 -10.13
C ASN A 468 10.52 19.45 -10.84
N PRO A 469 10.46 19.49 -12.19
CA PRO A 469 9.25 19.15 -12.94
C PRO A 469 8.71 17.74 -12.62
N TYR A 470 9.59 16.75 -12.47
CA TYR A 470 9.18 15.38 -12.11
C TYR A 470 8.53 15.33 -10.73
N THR A 471 9.08 16.05 -9.74
CA THR A 471 8.46 16.12 -8.40
C THR A 471 7.09 16.76 -8.45
N LYS A 472 6.92 17.85 -9.23
CA LYS A 472 5.61 18.50 -9.46
C LYS A 472 4.61 17.52 -10.05
N LYS A 473 5.01 16.79 -11.08
CA LYS A 473 4.17 15.77 -11.72
C LYS A 473 3.82 14.65 -10.74
N LEU A 474 4.80 14.14 -10.00
CA LEU A 474 4.59 13.09 -9.01
C LEU A 474 3.58 13.51 -7.93
N LEU A 475 3.69 14.73 -7.42
CA LEU A 475 2.75 15.30 -6.46
C LEU A 475 1.37 15.52 -7.07
N ALA A 476 1.29 16.06 -8.30
CA ALA A 476 0.03 16.27 -9.01
C ALA A 476 -0.68 14.96 -9.41
N SER A 477 0.02 13.85 -9.46
CA SER A 477 -0.57 12.52 -9.74
C SER A 477 -1.14 11.84 -8.49
N LEU A 478 -0.92 12.38 -7.30
CA LEU A 478 -1.42 11.80 -6.05
C LEU A 478 -2.92 12.01 -5.93
N PRO A 479 -3.70 10.93 -5.69
CA PRO A 479 -5.11 11.08 -5.42
C PRO A 479 -5.36 11.69 -4.03
N VAL A 480 -6.04 12.81 -4.00
CA VAL A 480 -6.42 13.51 -2.77
C VAL A 480 -7.73 12.90 -2.23
N PRO A 481 -7.84 12.53 -0.94
CA PRO A 481 -9.05 11.94 -0.37
C PRO A 481 -10.11 13.01 -0.04
N ASP A 482 -10.42 13.85 -1.02
CA ASP A 482 -11.45 14.88 -1.01
C ASP A 482 -11.96 15.09 -2.43
N PRO A 483 -13.23 14.79 -2.75
CA PRO A 483 -13.75 14.86 -4.11
C PRO A 483 -13.64 16.23 -4.78
N ARG A 484 -13.79 17.32 -4.03
CA ARG A 484 -13.73 18.70 -4.59
C ARG A 484 -12.30 19.14 -4.85
N GLU A 485 -11.39 18.86 -3.90
CA GLU A 485 -9.97 19.14 -4.07
C GLU A 485 -9.39 18.27 -5.19
N GLN A 486 -9.79 17.00 -5.26
CA GLN A 486 -9.33 16.07 -6.29
C GLN A 486 -9.70 16.52 -7.70
N GLN A 487 -10.88 17.10 -7.90
CA GLN A 487 -11.27 17.62 -9.19
C GLN A 487 -10.34 18.76 -9.66
N GLN A 488 -9.95 19.65 -8.75
CA GLN A 488 -9.00 20.75 -9.04
C GLN A 488 -7.59 20.20 -9.29
N HIS A 489 -7.20 19.22 -8.48
CA HIS A 489 -5.89 18.57 -8.57
C HIS A 489 -5.69 17.84 -9.91
N ARG A 490 -6.71 17.14 -10.39
CA ARG A 490 -6.71 16.49 -11.69
C ARG A 490 -6.61 17.50 -12.84
N ALA A 491 -7.35 18.61 -12.77
CA ALA A 491 -7.25 19.66 -13.79
C ALA A 491 -5.81 20.20 -13.90
N HIS A 492 -5.15 20.41 -12.75
CA HIS A 492 -3.77 20.84 -12.71
C HIS A 492 -2.80 19.80 -13.29
N LEU A 493 -3.01 18.49 -13.01
CA LEU A 493 -2.21 17.41 -13.62
C LEU A 493 -2.30 17.43 -15.15
N HIS A 494 -3.52 17.57 -15.70
CA HIS A 494 -3.74 17.63 -17.16
C HIS A 494 -3.05 18.85 -17.78
N GLU A 495 -3.03 20.00 -17.09
CA GLU A 495 -2.29 21.19 -17.54
C GLU A 495 -0.78 20.94 -17.60
N LEU A 496 -0.21 20.27 -16.55
CA LEU A 496 1.22 19.93 -16.53
C LEU A 496 1.59 18.95 -17.66
N LEU A 497 0.75 17.93 -17.90
CA LEU A 497 0.98 16.97 -18.99
C LEU A 497 0.88 17.60 -20.36
N ALA A 498 -0.01 18.57 -20.56
CA ALA A 498 -0.15 19.31 -21.82
C ALA A 498 1.03 20.26 -22.10
N GLN A 499 1.78 20.67 -21.07
CA GLN A 499 2.98 21.50 -21.23
C GLN A 499 4.24 20.67 -21.58
N GLU A 500 4.23 19.35 -21.29
CA GLU A 500 5.32 18.43 -21.61
C GLU A 500 5.20 17.79 -23.00
N ALA A 501 4.01 17.81 -23.62
CA ALA A 501 3.70 17.25 -24.94
C ALA A 501 3.97 18.25 -26.05
#